data_277884fd9039499de826fbb65df8f0cc
#
_entry.id   277884fd9039499de826fbb65df8f0cc
#
_cell.length_a   1.000
_cell.length_b   1.000
_cell.length_c   1.000
_cell.angle_alpha   90.00
_cell.angle_beta   90.00
_cell.angle_gamma   90.00
#
_symmetry.space_group_name_H-M   'P 1'
#
loop_
_entity.id
_entity.type
_entity.pdbx_description
1 polymer ?
#
loop_
_entity_poly.entity_id
_entity_poly.type
_entity_poly.pdbx_seq_one_letter_code
_entity_poly.pdbx_strand_id
1 'polypeptide(L)'
;MTTHSMEEAEALSTKMGIMVKGGIFKCFGTPMHIKDKFGTGYVIEVKAQMPIQEEIDEVRESILSPESVEDPDLKLALSKPVLSAEETSKVLTAAQVPGIVIESILNLDSKLDGSENEEEAAEKILRKQFTLSEIASEIFVKGALFGVIESLCQEFVNVEVIEQYGSYMRLRVERHNKSIGFLFKLIEELKEEHQLEDYSVSQTTLEQIFQGFADLNFNENVPTFCIDEESGELAKILFADE
;
A
#
# COMPACT_ATOMS: atom_id res chain seq x y z
N MET A 1 20.69 11.58 -30.67
CA MET A 1 21.02 11.87 -29.27
C MET A 1 20.77 10.58 -28.48
N THR A 2 21.68 10.20 -27.61
CA THR A 2 21.52 9.10 -26.64
C THR A 2 21.68 9.69 -25.25
N THR A 3 20.77 9.33 -24.34
CA THR A 3 20.80 9.78 -22.95
C THR A 3 20.29 8.65 -22.06
N HIS A 4 20.65 8.67 -20.80
CA HIS A 4 20.10 7.82 -19.75
C HIS A 4 19.10 8.60 -18.87
N SER A 5 18.91 9.89 -19.12
CA SER A 5 17.89 10.71 -18.45
C SER A 5 16.60 10.65 -19.26
N MET A 6 15.55 10.05 -18.70
CA MET A 6 14.24 9.96 -19.35
C MET A 6 13.55 11.32 -19.44
N GLU A 7 13.78 12.20 -18.48
CA GLU A 7 13.25 13.57 -18.47
C GLU A 7 13.83 14.39 -19.65
N GLU A 8 15.15 14.33 -19.86
CA GLU A 8 15.79 14.98 -21.02
C GLU A 8 15.29 14.42 -22.35
N ALA A 9 15.15 13.09 -22.41
CA ALA A 9 14.63 12.43 -23.59
C ALA A 9 13.20 12.87 -23.89
N GLU A 10 12.34 12.98 -22.89
CA GLU A 10 10.96 13.45 -23.03
C GLU A 10 10.88 14.91 -23.47
N ALA A 11 11.69 15.77 -22.86
CA ALA A 11 11.67 17.22 -23.13
C ALA A 11 12.24 17.58 -24.52
N LEU A 12 13.25 16.85 -25.00
CA LEU A 12 14.02 17.23 -26.19
C LEU A 12 13.70 16.42 -27.45
N SER A 13 12.98 15.29 -27.31
CA SER A 13 12.72 14.41 -28.44
C SER A 13 11.27 14.44 -28.92
N THR A 14 11.07 14.45 -30.23
CA THR A 14 9.76 14.23 -30.86
C THR A 14 9.45 12.73 -30.95
N LYS A 15 10.48 11.90 -31.08
CA LYS A 15 10.40 10.43 -31.06
C LYS A 15 11.60 9.88 -30.32
N MET A 16 11.37 8.81 -29.60
CA MET A 16 12.41 8.12 -28.83
C MET A 16 12.29 6.61 -28.98
N GLY A 17 13.35 5.94 -28.67
CA GLY A 17 13.39 4.48 -28.61
C GLY A 17 14.09 4.04 -27.32
N ILE A 18 13.56 3.03 -26.68
CA ILE A 18 14.12 2.44 -25.46
C ILE A 18 14.92 1.21 -25.84
N MET A 19 16.20 1.22 -25.44
CA MET A 19 17.11 0.10 -25.60
C MET A 19 17.54 -0.38 -24.23
N VAL A 20 17.50 -1.68 -24.00
CA VAL A 20 17.89 -2.30 -22.73
C VAL A 20 19.21 -3.06 -22.87
N LYS A 21 19.71 -3.64 -21.76
CA LYS A 21 20.95 -4.42 -21.70
C LYS A 21 21.00 -5.46 -22.81
N GLY A 22 22.16 -5.57 -23.45
CA GLY A 22 22.35 -6.44 -24.64
C GLY A 22 22.01 -5.77 -25.97
N GLY A 23 21.71 -4.47 -26.04
CA GLY A 23 21.42 -3.75 -27.26
C GLY A 23 20.04 -4.05 -27.86
N ILE A 24 19.13 -4.61 -27.04
CA ILE A 24 17.78 -4.97 -27.50
C ILE A 24 16.90 -3.74 -27.51
N PHE A 25 16.30 -3.45 -28.68
CA PHE A 25 15.34 -2.39 -28.87
C PHE A 25 13.95 -2.84 -28.43
N LYS A 26 13.39 -2.26 -27.38
CA LYS A 26 12.08 -2.65 -26.81
C LYS A 26 10.91 -1.90 -27.44
N CYS A 27 11.06 -0.61 -27.65
CA CYS A 27 10.00 0.19 -28.27
C CYS A 27 10.55 1.41 -28.99
N PHE A 28 9.73 1.98 -29.90
CA PHE A 28 10.01 3.23 -30.62
C PHE A 28 8.71 3.99 -30.86
N GLY A 29 8.69 5.28 -30.58
CA GLY A 29 7.51 6.13 -30.80
C GLY A 29 7.68 7.54 -30.27
N THR A 30 6.58 8.29 -30.23
CA THR A 30 6.54 9.55 -29.48
C THR A 30 6.46 9.22 -27.97
N PRO A 31 6.94 10.12 -27.08
CA PRO A 31 6.81 9.92 -25.64
C PRO A 31 5.39 9.55 -25.21
N MET A 32 4.39 10.26 -25.75
CA MET A 32 2.97 10.01 -25.47
C MET A 32 2.54 8.60 -25.90
N HIS A 33 2.92 8.18 -27.12
CA HIS A 33 2.58 6.84 -27.63
C HIS A 33 3.23 5.72 -26.78
N ILE A 34 4.45 5.94 -26.31
CA ILE A 34 5.12 4.97 -25.44
C ILE A 34 4.40 4.89 -24.08
N LYS A 35 4.05 6.04 -23.47
CA LYS A 35 3.27 6.07 -22.24
C LYS A 35 1.89 5.43 -22.38
N ASP A 36 1.19 5.68 -23.50
CA ASP A 36 -0.13 5.08 -23.75
C ASP A 36 -0.09 3.57 -23.96
N LYS A 37 0.98 3.07 -24.59
CA LYS A 37 1.10 1.65 -24.96
C LYS A 37 1.74 0.80 -23.87
N PHE A 38 2.70 1.33 -23.14
CA PHE A 38 3.52 0.61 -22.18
C PHE A 38 3.39 1.14 -20.74
N GLY A 39 2.70 2.27 -20.55
CA GLY A 39 2.34 2.75 -19.23
C GLY A 39 1.26 1.84 -18.64
N THR A 40 1.59 1.15 -17.56
CA THR A 40 0.74 0.13 -16.93
C THR A 40 -0.47 0.71 -16.20
N GLY A 41 -0.59 2.05 -16.06
CA GLY A 41 -1.74 2.63 -15.38
C GLY A 41 -1.50 4.01 -14.79
N TYR A 42 -2.16 4.25 -13.68
CA TYR A 42 -2.03 5.47 -12.89
C TYR A 42 -1.29 5.18 -11.59
N VAL A 43 -0.48 6.14 -11.17
CA VAL A 43 0.15 6.12 -9.85
C VAL A 43 -0.63 7.10 -8.96
N ILE A 44 -1.09 6.62 -7.83
CA ILE A 44 -1.84 7.35 -6.82
C ILE A 44 -0.96 7.42 -5.59
N GLU A 45 -0.75 8.62 -5.08
CA GLU A 45 -0.09 8.84 -3.80
C GLU A 45 -1.13 9.37 -2.84
N VAL A 46 -1.24 8.78 -1.68
CA VAL A 46 -2.17 9.20 -0.63
C VAL A 46 -1.43 9.36 0.68
N LYS A 47 -1.85 10.34 1.45
CA LYS A 47 -1.37 10.59 2.79
C LYS A 47 -2.56 10.65 3.74
N ALA A 48 -2.64 9.70 4.66
CA ALA A 48 -3.65 9.70 5.70
C ALA A 48 -3.38 10.81 6.71
N GLN A 49 -4.44 11.40 7.23
CA GLN A 49 -4.34 12.37 8.31
C GLN A 49 -3.87 11.68 9.58
N MET A 50 -2.99 12.35 10.31
CA MET A 50 -2.61 11.87 11.65
C MET A 50 -3.74 12.15 12.63
N PRO A 51 -4.15 11.15 13.44
CA PRO A 51 -5.26 11.31 14.36
C PRO A 51 -4.96 12.35 15.45
N ILE A 52 -5.98 13.11 15.84
CA ILE A 52 -5.93 13.94 17.03
C ILE A 52 -6.18 13.12 18.29
N GLN A 53 -5.88 13.67 19.44
CA GLN A 53 -5.99 12.92 20.72
C GLN A 53 -7.41 12.38 21.00
N GLU A 54 -8.44 13.13 20.59
CA GLU A 54 -9.84 12.71 20.75
C GLU A 54 -10.13 11.43 19.92
N GLU A 55 -9.67 11.37 18.66
CA GLU A 55 -9.83 10.22 17.79
C GLU A 55 -9.05 8.99 18.29
N ILE A 56 -7.85 9.22 18.84
CA ILE A 56 -7.06 8.15 19.49
C ILE A 56 -7.82 7.59 20.70
N ASP A 57 -8.43 8.44 21.50
CA ASP A 57 -9.17 8.03 22.69
C ASP A 57 -10.45 7.28 22.30
N GLU A 58 -11.16 7.69 21.24
CA GLU A 58 -12.33 6.98 20.69
C GLU A 58 -11.96 5.55 20.20
N VAL A 59 -10.91 5.43 19.40
CA VAL A 59 -10.42 4.12 18.93
C VAL A 59 -9.98 3.26 20.10
N ARG A 60 -9.30 3.84 21.08
CA ARG A 60 -8.89 3.14 22.31
C ARG A 60 -10.08 2.64 23.12
N GLU A 61 -11.13 3.44 23.29
CA GLU A 61 -12.37 3.01 23.95
C GLU A 61 -13.06 1.88 23.20
N SER A 62 -13.06 1.93 21.88
CA SER A 62 -13.58 0.85 21.02
C SER A 62 -12.82 -0.47 21.25
N ILE A 63 -11.49 -0.43 21.33
CA ILE A 63 -10.65 -1.60 21.64
C ILE A 63 -10.94 -2.14 23.04
N LEU A 64 -11.22 -1.25 23.99
CA LEU A 64 -11.51 -1.60 25.40
C LEU A 64 -12.99 -1.95 25.64
N SER A 65 -13.82 -2.01 24.59
CA SER A 65 -15.26 -2.27 24.74
C SER A 65 -15.54 -3.62 25.44
N PRO A 66 -16.65 -3.74 26.19
CA PRO A 66 -16.97 -4.95 26.97
C PRO A 66 -17.07 -6.22 26.12
N GLU A 67 -17.45 -6.10 24.86
CA GLU A 67 -17.57 -7.23 23.92
C GLU A 67 -16.20 -7.81 23.53
N SER A 68 -15.16 -6.96 23.49
CA SER A 68 -13.78 -7.37 23.19
C SER A 68 -13.05 -7.98 24.40
N VAL A 69 -13.56 -7.83 25.61
CA VAL A 69 -12.82 -8.07 26.88
C VAL A 69 -13.49 -9.14 27.75
N GLU A 70 -14.13 -10.16 27.19
CA GLU A 70 -14.61 -11.30 27.98
C GLU A 70 -13.49 -12.24 28.43
N ASP A 71 -12.38 -12.31 27.69
CA ASP A 71 -11.25 -13.17 27.98
C ASP A 71 -10.38 -12.61 29.15
N PRO A 72 -10.15 -13.41 30.19
CA PRO A 72 -9.31 -13.01 31.34
C PRO A 72 -7.86 -12.68 30.94
N ASP A 73 -7.32 -13.37 29.94
CA ASP A 73 -5.94 -13.15 29.46
C ASP A 73 -5.82 -11.81 28.75
N LEU A 74 -6.87 -11.42 28.01
CA LEU A 74 -6.96 -10.12 27.35
C LEU A 74 -7.05 -8.98 28.39
N LYS A 75 -7.85 -9.15 29.46
CA LYS A 75 -7.92 -8.18 30.54
C LYS A 75 -6.57 -7.95 31.19
N LEU A 76 -5.80 -9.01 31.38
CA LEU A 76 -4.47 -8.94 31.95
C LEU A 76 -3.50 -8.22 31.01
N ALA A 77 -3.56 -8.50 29.70
CA ALA A 77 -2.75 -7.82 28.68
C ALA A 77 -3.05 -6.30 28.66
N LEU A 78 -4.32 -5.92 28.60
CA LEU A 78 -4.77 -4.53 28.57
C LEU A 78 -4.46 -3.72 29.84
N SER A 79 -4.18 -4.38 30.96
CA SER A 79 -3.73 -3.72 32.19
C SER A 79 -2.25 -3.33 32.17
N LYS A 80 -1.48 -3.82 31.21
CA LYS A 80 -0.06 -3.51 31.06
C LYS A 80 0.14 -2.16 30.37
N PRO A 81 1.18 -1.41 30.70
CA PRO A 81 1.50 -0.16 30.02
C PRO A 81 2.00 -0.38 28.58
N VAL A 82 2.49 -1.59 28.31
CA VAL A 82 3.07 -1.97 27.00
C VAL A 82 2.69 -3.42 26.70
N LEU A 83 2.31 -3.67 25.45
CA LEU A 83 1.90 -4.97 24.92
C LEU A 83 3.02 -5.54 24.03
N SER A 84 3.22 -6.85 24.10
CA SER A 84 4.04 -7.55 23.11
C SER A 84 3.31 -7.68 21.78
N ALA A 85 4.03 -8.02 20.70
CA ALA A 85 3.42 -8.24 19.38
C ALA A 85 2.33 -9.32 19.41
N GLU A 86 2.51 -10.40 20.19
CA GLU A 86 1.52 -11.48 20.35
C GLU A 86 0.27 -11.01 21.09
N GLU A 87 0.44 -10.26 22.17
CA GLU A 87 -0.68 -9.66 22.92
C GLU A 87 -1.43 -8.65 22.07
N THR A 88 -0.70 -7.81 21.31
CA THR A 88 -1.27 -6.84 20.37
C THR A 88 -2.10 -7.54 19.32
N SER A 89 -1.61 -8.63 18.70
CA SER A 89 -2.38 -9.40 17.72
C SER A 89 -3.69 -9.95 18.29
N LYS A 90 -3.66 -10.50 19.51
CA LYS A 90 -4.86 -11.00 20.20
C LYS A 90 -5.88 -9.89 20.49
N VAL A 91 -5.40 -8.73 20.95
CA VAL A 91 -6.24 -7.55 21.22
C VAL A 91 -6.90 -7.05 19.94
N LEU A 92 -6.15 -6.91 18.85
CA LEU A 92 -6.65 -6.45 17.56
C LEU A 92 -7.66 -7.43 16.95
N THR A 93 -7.41 -8.73 17.06
CA THR A 93 -8.33 -9.77 16.61
C THR A 93 -9.65 -9.73 17.41
N ALA A 94 -9.57 -9.57 18.72
CA ALA A 94 -10.75 -9.44 19.56
C ALA A 94 -11.55 -8.15 19.28
N ALA A 95 -10.87 -7.09 18.91
CA ALA A 95 -11.48 -5.82 18.47
C ALA A 95 -12.02 -5.87 17.01
N GLN A 96 -12.01 -7.04 16.37
CA GLN A 96 -12.48 -7.25 14.99
C GLN A 96 -11.77 -6.37 13.93
N VAL A 97 -10.53 -6.00 14.18
CA VAL A 97 -9.70 -5.29 13.20
C VAL A 97 -9.38 -6.23 12.05
N PRO A 98 -9.51 -5.81 10.78
CA PRO A 98 -9.20 -6.65 9.63
C PRO A 98 -7.78 -7.24 9.71
N GLY A 99 -7.62 -8.52 9.39
CA GLY A 99 -6.34 -9.24 9.50
C GLY A 99 -5.19 -8.55 8.74
N ILE A 100 -5.50 -8.00 7.56
CA ILE A 100 -4.54 -7.27 6.73
C ILE A 100 -4.01 -5.99 7.42
N VAL A 101 -4.84 -5.32 8.20
CA VAL A 101 -4.45 -4.15 9.01
C VAL A 101 -3.57 -4.62 10.18
N ILE A 102 -3.92 -5.73 10.82
CA ILE A 102 -3.14 -6.33 11.91
C ILE A 102 -1.72 -6.69 11.42
N GLU A 103 -1.60 -7.34 10.27
CA GLU A 103 -0.32 -7.68 9.66
C GLU A 103 0.53 -6.43 9.38
N SER A 104 -0.11 -5.39 8.86
CA SER A 104 0.57 -4.11 8.59
C SER A 104 1.04 -3.39 9.85
N ILE A 105 0.26 -3.41 10.94
CA ILE A 105 0.64 -2.81 12.24
C ILE A 105 1.82 -3.57 12.84
N LEU A 106 1.77 -4.88 12.82
CA LEU A 106 2.84 -5.72 13.35
C LEU A 106 4.09 -5.74 12.45
N ASN A 107 4.00 -5.19 11.22
CA ASN A 107 5.03 -5.28 10.18
C ASN A 107 5.43 -6.74 9.89
N LEU A 108 4.45 -7.63 9.81
CA LEU A 108 4.68 -9.04 9.47
C LEU A 108 5.11 -9.21 8.02
N ASP A 109 4.88 -8.19 7.18
CA ASP A 109 5.37 -8.10 5.80
C ASP A 109 6.85 -7.69 5.72
N SER A 110 7.73 -8.37 6.46
CA SER A 110 9.17 -8.09 6.45
C SER A 110 9.88 -8.32 5.10
N LYS A 111 9.16 -8.80 4.08
CA LYS A 111 9.66 -8.95 2.71
C LYS A 111 9.89 -7.62 1.97
N LEU A 112 9.37 -6.50 2.49
CA LEU A 112 9.56 -5.17 1.87
C LEU A 112 10.94 -4.55 2.18
N ASP A 113 11.69 -5.08 3.13
CA ASP A 113 12.94 -4.45 3.61
C ASP A 113 14.22 -5.20 3.18
N GLY A 114 14.14 -6.16 2.25
CA GLY A 114 15.32 -6.83 1.66
C GLY A 114 16.24 -7.53 2.68
N SER A 115 15.78 -7.81 3.89
CA SER A 115 16.58 -8.49 4.89
C SER A 115 16.64 -9.99 4.61
N GLU A 116 17.84 -10.54 4.48
CA GLU A 116 18.14 -11.87 3.98
C GLU A 116 17.77 -13.03 4.92
N ASN A 117 17.25 -12.77 6.15
CA ASN A 117 16.97 -13.82 7.13
C ASN A 117 15.58 -13.68 7.76
N GLU A 118 14.65 -14.57 7.40
CA GLU A 118 13.29 -14.64 7.96
C GLU A 118 13.29 -14.83 9.49
N GLU A 119 14.28 -15.55 10.06
CA GLU A 119 14.41 -15.76 11.50
C GLU A 119 14.76 -14.47 12.25
N GLU A 120 15.65 -13.62 11.71
CA GLU A 120 16.01 -12.34 12.34
C GLU A 120 14.85 -11.33 12.27
N ALA A 121 14.07 -11.35 11.19
CA ALA A 121 12.91 -10.51 11.04
C ALA A 121 11.81 -10.90 12.06
N ALA A 122 11.54 -12.20 12.21
CA ALA A 122 10.59 -12.71 13.20
C ALA A 122 11.03 -12.36 14.65
N GLU A 123 12.33 -12.46 14.95
CA GLU A 123 12.85 -12.11 16.26
C GLU A 123 12.77 -10.61 16.56
N LYS A 124 12.97 -9.75 15.54
CA LYS A 124 12.77 -8.30 15.67
C LYS A 124 11.31 -7.95 15.94
N ILE A 125 10.35 -8.62 15.29
CA ILE A 125 8.92 -8.42 15.50
C ILE A 125 8.53 -8.82 16.92
N LEU A 126 8.99 -9.96 17.40
CA LEU A 126 8.71 -10.45 18.76
C LEU A 126 9.22 -9.51 19.87
N ARG A 127 10.26 -8.74 19.58
CA ARG A 127 10.83 -7.75 20.51
C ARG A 127 10.11 -6.39 20.47
N LYS A 128 9.23 -6.14 19.49
CA LYS A 128 8.45 -4.91 19.45
C LYS A 128 7.46 -4.85 20.59
N GLN A 129 7.36 -3.69 21.16
CA GLN A 129 6.44 -3.37 22.25
C GLN A 129 5.59 -2.17 21.81
N PHE A 130 4.30 -2.24 22.08
CA PHE A 130 3.33 -1.24 21.66
C PHE A 130 2.55 -0.71 22.88
N THR A 131 2.34 0.59 22.92
CA THR A 131 1.37 1.20 23.84
C THR A 131 -0.02 1.16 23.22
N LEU A 132 -1.08 1.19 24.02
CA LEU A 132 -2.46 1.25 23.50
C LEU A 132 -2.70 2.49 22.64
N SER A 133 -2.06 3.61 22.95
CA SER A 133 -2.18 4.84 22.15
C SER A 133 -1.49 4.72 20.80
N GLU A 134 -0.34 4.06 20.72
CA GLU A 134 0.33 3.77 19.44
C GLU A 134 -0.50 2.82 18.60
N ILE A 135 -1.04 1.76 19.19
CA ILE A 135 -1.95 0.82 18.51
C ILE A 135 -3.17 1.55 17.95
N ALA A 136 -3.83 2.39 18.75
CA ALA A 136 -4.99 3.16 18.31
C ALA A 136 -4.65 4.12 17.15
N SER A 137 -3.52 4.82 17.23
CA SER A 137 -3.05 5.68 16.16
C SER A 137 -2.74 4.90 14.87
N GLU A 138 -2.10 3.75 14.98
CA GLU A 138 -1.82 2.90 13.82
C GLU A 138 -3.09 2.32 13.20
N ILE A 139 -4.07 1.89 14.01
CA ILE A 139 -5.38 1.44 13.51
C ILE A 139 -6.05 2.55 12.69
N PHE A 140 -6.07 3.77 13.20
CA PHE A 140 -6.67 4.90 12.51
C PHE A 140 -6.01 5.14 11.15
N VAL A 141 -4.68 5.29 11.13
CA VAL A 141 -3.90 5.55 9.92
C VAL A 141 -3.99 4.38 8.92
N LYS A 142 -3.77 3.16 9.38
CA LYS A 142 -3.80 1.98 8.51
C LYS A 142 -5.22 1.69 8.02
N GLY A 143 -6.23 1.86 8.88
CA GLY A 143 -7.63 1.74 8.50
C GLY A 143 -8.00 2.67 7.36
N ALA A 144 -7.61 3.95 7.44
CA ALA A 144 -7.82 4.91 6.37
C ALA A 144 -7.12 4.48 5.05
N LEU A 145 -5.85 4.08 5.11
CA LEU A 145 -5.09 3.65 3.92
C LEU A 145 -5.67 2.37 3.28
N PHE A 146 -6.03 1.37 4.07
CA PHE A 146 -6.63 0.15 3.56
C PHE A 146 -8.06 0.34 3.07
N GLY A 147 -8.83 1.26 3.66
CA GLY A 147 -10.12 1.68 3.15
C GLY A 147 -10.03 2.28 1.74
N VAL A 148 -8.98 3.07 1.47
CA VAL A 148 -8.71 3.56 0.11
C VAL A 148 -8.40 2.42 -0.85
N ILE A 149 -7.59 1.43 -0.46
CA ILE A 149 -7.30 0.25 -1.30
C ILE A 149 -8.60 -0.51 -1.59
N GLU A 150 -9.41 -0.78 -0.59
CA GLU A 150 -10.68 -1.50 -0.73
C GLU A 150 -11.61 -0.80 -1.71
N SER A 151 -11.79 0.51 -1.57
CA SER A 151 -12.61 1.32 -2.49
C SER A 151 -12.05 1.34 -3.92
N LEU A 152 -10.72 1.39 -4.06
CA LEU A 152 -10.08 1.28 -5.38
C LEU A 152 -10.26 -0.12 -5.99
N CYS A 153 -10.21 -1.19 -5.20
CA CYS A 153 -10.43 -2.56 -5.68
C CYS A 153 -11.87 -2.82 -6.15
N GLN A 154 -12.84 -2.03 -5.71
CA GLN A 154 -14.21 -2.08 -6.26
C GLN A 154 -14.28 -1.57 -7.70
N GLU A 155 -13.39 -0.65 -8.06
CA GLU A 155 -13.39 0.04 -9.34
C GLU A 155 -12.29 -0.47 -10.31
N PHE A 156 -11.23 -1.05 -9.78
CA PHE A 156 -10.07 -1.55 -10.52
C PHE A 156 -9.79 -3.00 -10.15
N VAL A 157 -9.43 -3.82 -11.13
CA VAL A 157 -9.20 -5.27 -10.93
C VAL A 157 -8.04 -5.54 -9.98
N ASN A 158 -6.95 -4.79 -10.13
CA ASN A 158 -5.76 -4.94 -9.31
C ASN A 158 -5.27 -3.58 -8.80
N VAL A 159 -4.93 -3.53 -7.53
CA VAL A 159 -4.31 -2.39 -6.88
C VAL A 159 -2.98 -2.83 -6.29
N GLU A 160 -1.89 -2.33 -6.86
CA GLU A 160 -0.54 -2.64 -6.40
C GLU A 160 -0.06 -1.59 -5.41
N VAL A 161 0.45 -2.01 -4.27
CA VAL A 161 1.10 -1.11 -3.29
C VAL A 161 2.60 -1.06 -3.61
N ILE A 162 3.03 0.04 -4.25
CA ILE A 162 4.44 0.24 -4.63
C ILE A 162 5.29 0.54 -3.40
N GLU A 163 4.75 1.41 -2.51
CA GLU A 163 5.48 1.91 -1.35
C GLU A 163 4.49 2.27 -0.24
N GLN A 164 4.82 1.92 0.98
CA GLN A 164 4.06 2.32 2.17
C GLN A 164 5.02 2.71 3.29
N TYR A 165 4.86 3.91 3.81
CA TYR A 165 5.70 4.42 4.89
C TYR A 165 4.88 5.33 5.83
N GLY A 166 4.69 4.90 7.07
CA GLY A 166 3.87 5.63 8.06
C GLY A 166 2.45 5.89 7.55
N SER A 167 2.07 7.16 7.42
CA SER A 167 0.78 7.60 6.87
C SER A 167 0.76 7.78 5.35
N TYR A 168 1.90 7.60 4.67
CA TYR A 168 2.03 7.75 3.23
C TYR A 168 1.95 6.40 2.54
N MET A 169 1.25 6.36 1.41
CA MET A 169 1.17 5.18 0.55
C MET A 169 1.15 5.59 -0.92
N ARG A 170 1.91 4.85 -1.74
CA ARG A 170 1.93 4.96 -3.19
C ARG A 170 1.37 3.71 -3.81
N LEU A 171 0.33 3.88 -4.61
CA LEU A 171 -0.41 2.81 -5.27
C LEU A 171 -0.26 2.89 -6.78
N ARG A 172 -0.38 1.75 -7.44
CA ARG A 172 -0.54 1.65 -8.88
C ARG A 172 -1.86 0.95 -9.19
N VAL A 173 -2.65 1.54 -10.10
CA VAL A 173 -3.88 0.94 -10.62
C VAL A 173 -3.80 0.82 -12.14
N GLU A 174 -4.27 -0.28 -12.71
CA GLU A 174 -4.27 -0.50 -14.14
C GLU A 174 -5.32 0.38 -14.85
N ARG A 175 -5.00 0.84 -16.05
CA ARG A 175 -5.88 1.71 -16.87
C ARG A 175 -6.97 0.89 -17.57
N HIS A 176 -7.97 0.43 -16.84
CA HIS A 176 -9.12 -0.28 -17.41
C HIS A 176 -10.16 0.71 -17.97
N ASN A 177 -9.97 1.25 -19.17
CA ASN A 177 -10.91 2.16 -19.87
C ASN A 177 -11.43 3.36 -19.06
N LYS A 178 -10.85 3.63 -17.88
CA LYS A 178 -11.21 4.75 -17.01
C LYS A 178 -10.29 5.93 -17.26
N SER A 179 -10.87 7.12 -17.37
CA SER A 179 -10.11 8.35 -17.61
C SER A 179 -9.43 8.81 -16.29
N ILE A 180 -8.35 9.56 -16.44
CA ILE A 180 -7.71 10.20 -15.29
C ILE A 180 -8.69 11.12 -14.52
N GLY A 181 -9.63 11.76 -15.23
CA GLY A 181 -10.66 12.60 -14.59
C GLY A 181 -11.64 11.81 -13.72
N PHE A 182 -11.96 10.56 -14.10
CA PHE A 182 -12.73 9.66 -13.24
C PHE A 182 -11.96 9.35 -11.96
N LEU A 183 -10.67 9.05 -12.09
CA LEU A 183 -9.82 8.73 -10.95
C LEU A 183 -9.67 9.92 -9.98
N PHE A 184 -9.48 11.15 -10.50
CA PHE A 184 -9.47 12.34 -9.68
C PHE A 184 -10.77 12.51 -8.87
N LYS A 185 -11.93 12.31 -9.52
CA LYS A 185 -13.21 12.39 -8.84
C LYS A 185 -13.33 11.35 -7.74
N LEU A 186 -12.97 10.11 -8.03
CA LEU A 186 -12.99 9.01 -7.06
C LEU A 186 -12.11 9.31 -5.85
N ILE A 187 -10.85 9.73 -6.08
CA ILE A 187 -9.94 10.03 -4.97
C ILE A 187 -10.40 11.24 -4.16
N GLU A 188 -11.05 12.24 -4.78
CA GLU A 188 -11.63 13.38 -4.04
C GLU A 188 -12.76 12.94 -3.11
N GLU A 189 -13.62 11.99 -3.56
CA GLU A 189 -14.65 11.38 -2.72
C GLU A 189 -14.01 10.58 -1.56
N LEU A 190 -13.00 9.77 -1.86
CA LEU A 190 -12.27 8.97 -0.86
C LEU A 190 -11.48 9.83 0.13
N LYS A 191 -11.03 11.02 -0.28
CA LYS A 191 -10.35 11.97 0.60
C LYS A 191 -11.22 12.39 1.78
N GLU A 192 -12.48 12.68 1.52
CA GLU A 192 -13.43 13.06 2.58
C GLU A 192 -13.82 11.84 3.43
N GLU A 193 -14.06 10.69 2.78
CA GLU A 193 -14.53 9.46 3.44
C GLU A 193 -13.46 8.88 4.38
N HIS A 194 -12.21 8.82 3.94
CA HIS A 194 -11.09 8.22 4.68
C HIS A 194 -10.16 9.23 5.35
N GLN A 195 -10.57 10.50 5.44
CA GLN A 195 -9.83 11.56 6.14
C GLN A 195 -8.36 11.65 5.66
N LEU A 196 -8.17 11.76 4.34
CA LEU A 196 -6.83 11.94 3.78
C LEU A 196 -6.38 13.39 3.90
N GLU A 197 -5.15 13.60 4.34
CA GLU A 197 -4.51 14.92 4.40
C GLU A 197 -4.27 15.47 3.00
N ASP A 198 -3.69 14.61 2.12
CA ASP A 198 -3.32 15.00 0.76
C ASP A 198 -3.31 13.79 -0.17
N TYR A 199 -3.41 14.06 -1.47
CA TYR A 199 -3.28 13.05 -2.50
C TYR A 199 -2.67 13.61 -3.79
N SER A 200 -2.06 12.72 -4.59
CA SER A 200 -1.56 13.02 -5.91
C SER A 200 -1.94 11.89 -6.87
N VAL A 201 -2.30 12.25 -8.09
CA VAL A 201 -2.59 11.28 -9.16
C VAL A 201 -1.73 11.61 -10.37
N SER A 202 -0.96 10.66 -10.82
CA SER A 202 -0.07 10.80 -11.96
C SER A 202 -0.17 9.60 -12.91
N GLN A 203 0.24 9.81 -14.16
CA GLN A 203 0.42 8.70 -15.10
C GLN A 203 1.81 8.09 -14.90
N THR A 204 1.94 6.82 -15.27
CA THR A 204 3.24 6.14 -15.31
C THR A 204 4.26 6.97 -16.09
N THR A 205 5.42 7.21 -15.51
CA THR A 205 6.50 7.97 -16.15
C THR A 205 7.28 7.13 -17.16
N LEU A 206 7.99 7.77 -18.08
CA LEU A 206 8.89 7.05 -19.01
C LEU A 206 10.01 6.34 -18.28
N GLU A 207 10.45 6.88 -17.15
CA GLU A 207 11.46 6.24 -16.31
C GLU A 207 10.95 4.92 -15.72
N GLN A 208 9.73 4.89 -15.21
CA GLN A 208 9.09 3.67 -14.69
C GLN A 208 8.91 2.62 -15.81
N ILE A 209 8.53 3.05 -17.03
CA ILE A 209 8.45 2.15 -18.19
C ILE A 209 9.83 1.60 -18.54
N PHE A 210 10.87 2.45 -18.51
CA PHE A 210 12.24 2.02 -18.78
C PHE A 210 12.74 1.02 -17.74
N GLN A 211 12.50 1.29 -16.46
CA GLN A 211 12.83 0.38 -15.36
C GLN A 211 12.11 -0.96 -15.55
N GLY A 212 10.81 -0.95 -15.85
CA GLY A 212 10.05 -2.16 -16.13
C GLY A 212 10.58 -2.97 -17.34
N PHE A 213 11.22 -2.33 -18.32
CA PHE A 213 11.89 -3.05 -19.40
C PHE A 213 13.29 -3.52 -19.04
N ALA A 214 13.98 -2.85 -18.11
CA ALA A 214 15.34 -3.16 -17.69
C ALA A 214 15.38 -4.29 -16.65
N ASP A 215 14.39 -4.32 -15.76
CA ASP A 215 14.25 -5.35 -14.74
C ASP A 215 13.39 -6.49 -15.26
N LEU A 216 14.02 -7.65 -15.47
CA LEU A 216 13.30 -8.89 -15.82
C LEU A 216 12.41 -9.38 -14.66
N ASN A 217 12.61 -8.87 -13.44
CA ASN A 217 11.94 -9.26 -12.20
C ASN A 217 11.04 -8.14 -11.63
N PHE A 218 10.61 -7.19 -12.45
CA PHE A 218 9.91 -5.99 -11.98
C PHE A 218 8.56 -6.26 -11.29
N ASN A 219 7.97 -7.44 -11.44
CA ASN A 219 6.64 -7.76 -10.89
C ASN A 219 6.62 -8.82 -9.80
N GLU A 220 7.76 -9.43 -9.42
CA GLU A 220 7.72 -10.65 -8.61
C GLU A 220 7.39 -10.44 -7.12
N ASN A 221 7.42 -9.19 -6.58
CA ASN A 221 7.22 -8.98 -5.14
C ASN A 221 6.39 -7.73 -4.75
N VAL A 222 5.62 -7.16 -5.67
CA VAL A 222 4.78 -6.00 -5.34
C VAL A 222 3.46 -6.49 -4.73
N PRO A 223 3.12 -6.12 -3.48
CA PRO A 223 1.83 -6.49 -2.90
C PRO A 223 0.68 -5.98 -3.75
N THR A 224 -0.11 -6.90 -4.29
CA THR A 224 -1.28 -6.60 -5.12
C THR A 224 -2.53 -6.98 -4.34
N PHE A 225 -3.53 -6.12 -4.36
CA PHE A 225 -4.79 -6.30 -3.67
C PHE A 225 -5.94 -6.39 -4.66
N CYS A 226 -6.92 -7.20 -4.35
CA CYS A 226 -8.20 -7.30 -5.06
C CYS A 226 -9.32 -7.61 -4.07
N ILE A 227 -10.56 -7.50 -4.52
CA ILE A 227 -11.70 -8.05 -3.78
C ILE A 227 -11.83 -9.53 -4.12
N ASP A 228 -11.82 -10.37 -3.12
CA ASP A 228 -12.08 -11.80 -3.27
C ASP A 228 -13.52 -12.04 -3.69
N GLU A 229 -13.75 -12.79 -4.77
CA GLU A 229 -15.08 -12.98 -5.36
C GLU A 229 -16.00 -13.81 -4.47
N GLU A 230 -15.46 -14.67 -3.58
CA GLU A 230 -16.24 -15.54 -2.72
C GLU A 230 -16.61 -14.87 -1.40
N SER A 231 -15.67 -14.21 -0.75
CA SER A 231 -15.87 -13.55 0.55
C SER A 231 -16.35 -12.09 0.43
N GLY A 232 -16.04 -11.42 -0.68
CA GLY A 232 -16.27 -9.99 -0.85
C GLY A 232 -15.31 -9.10 -0.03
N GLU A 233 -14.28 -9.68 0.56
CA GLU A 233 -13.31 -8.99 1.39
C GLU A 233 -12.04 -8.64 0.60
N LEU A 234 -11.29 -7.66 1.11
CA LEU A 234 -10.00 -7.28 0.55
C LEU A 234 -8.99 -8.42 0.77
N ALA A 235 -8.49 -8.97 -0.32
CA ALA A 235 -7.48 -10.02 -0.32
C ALA A 235 -6.17 -9.54 -0.92
N LYS A 236 -5.05 -9.99 -0.35
CA LYS A 236 -3.71 -9.78 -0.89
C LYS A 236 -3.38 -10.94 -1.84
N ILE A 237 -3.11 -10.62 -3.09
CA ILE A 237 -2.66 -11.62 -4.07
C ILE A 237 -1.18 -11.89 -3.79
N LEU A 238 -0.87 -13.10 -3.39
CA LEU A 238 0.51 -13.62 -3.39
C LEU A 238 0.72 -14.27 -4.75
N PHE A 239 1.55 -13.67 -5.60
CA PHE A 239 1.95 -14.36 -6.83
C PHE A 239 2.74 -15.61 -6.43
N ALA A 240 2.15 -16.79 -6.67
CA ALA A 240 2.87 -18.05 -6.52
C ALA A 240 3.92 -18.10 -7.64
N ASP A 241 5.15 -18.43 -7.26
CA ASP A 241 6.22 -18.77 -8.20
C ASP A 241 5.73 -19.93 -9.11
N GLU A 242 5.60 -19.68 -10.42
CA GLU A 242 5.48 -20.73 -11.44
C GLU A 242 6.87 -21.20 -11.87
#